data_6746e4f58fe37ed30aaad8b975db50f8
#
_entry.id   6746e4f58fe37ed30aaad8b975db50f8
#
_cell.length_a   1.000
_cell.length_b   1.000
_cell.length_c   1.000
_cell.angle_alpha   90.00
_cell.angle_beta   90.00
_cell.angle_gamma   90.00
#
_symmetry.space_group_name_H-M   'P 1'
#
loop_
_entity.id
_entity.type
_entity.pdbx_description
1 polymer ?
#
loop_
_entity_poly.entity_id
_entity_poly.type
_entity_poly.pdbx_seq_one_letter_code
_entity_poly.pdbx_strand_id
1 'polypeptide(L)'
;MEREFILCAALNHNGNIICGHRHSDCYATLKNVVKVNDEDMPQRENQGFLTSLNRYVDRKEGWKIAKENNQIQWGLEASENGGDSQLISENLY
;
A
#
# COMPACT_ATOMS: atom_id res chain seq x y z
N MET A 1 14.59 16.18 -11.50
CA MET A 1 13.39 15.32 -11.44
C MET A 1 13.42 14.48 -10.18
N GLU A 2 12.40 14.59 -9.37
CA GLU A 2 12.35 13.80 -8.14
C GLU A 2 12.03 12.34 -8.45
N ARG A 3 12.76 11.44 -7.82
CA ARG A 3 12.52 10.00 -7.93
C ARG A 3 11.39 9.61 -6.98
N GLU A 4 10.36 8.99 -7.53
CA GLU A 4 9.25 8.50 -6.72
C GLU A 4 9.57 7.11 -6.15
N PHE A 5 9.33 6.93 -4.86
CA PHE A 5 9.47 5.64 -4.19
C PHE A 5 8.35 5.44 -3.17
N ILE A 6 8.18 4.19 -2.72
CA ILE A 6 7.12 3.85 -1.76
C ILE A 6 7.55 4.26 -0.36
N LEU A 7 6.69 4.98 0.36
CA LEU A 7 6.92 5.36 1.75
C LEU A 7 6.28 4.37 2.73
N CYS A 8 5.00 4.07 2.55
CA CYS A 8 4.27 3.25 3.51
C CYS A 8 2.98 2.71 2.90
N ALA A 9 2.35 1.79 3.61
CA ALA A 9 1.03 1.27 3.25
C ALA A 9 -0.02 2.37 3.42
N ALA A 10 -1.09 2.29 2.65
CA ALA A 10 -2.18 3.24 2.71
C ALA A 10 -3.51 2.58 2.34
N LEU A 11 -4.59 3.13 2.86
CA LEU A 11 -5.95 2.75 2.51
C LEU A 11 -6.67 3.97 1.94
N ASN A 12 -7.47 3.76 0.91
CA ASN A 12 -8.36 4.79 0.40
C ASN A 12 -9.75 4.55 1.01
N HIS A 13 -10.11 5.39 1.98
CA HIS A 13 -11.41 5.32 2.62
C HIS A 13 -12.25 6.51 2.18
N ASN A 14 -13.14 6.29 1.20
CA ASN A 14 -14.02 7.32 0.64
C ASN A 14 -13.27 8.59 0.19
N GLY A 15 -12.10 8.40 -0.43
CA GLY A 15 -11.27 9.50 -0.90
C GLY A 15 -10.27 10.03 0.13
N ASN A 16 -10.36 9.58 1.38
CA ASN A 16 -9.41 9.94 2.43
C ASN A 16 -8.32 8.88 2.51
N ILE A 17 -7.08 9.30 2.44
CA ILE A 17 -5.93 8.38 2.45
C ILE A 17 -5.44 8.20 3.88
N ILE A 18 -5.51 6.98 4.36
CA ILE A 18 -5.10 6.60 5.72
C ILE A 18 -3.80 5.83 5.62
N CYS A 19 -2.75 6.32 6.23
CA CYS A 19 -1.40 5.76 6.14
C CYS A 19 -1.02 5.00 7.41
N GLY A 20 -0.14 4.02 7.25
CA GLY A 20 0.45 3.27 8.35
C GLY A 20 1.65 2.49 7.85
N HIS A 21 2.44 1.92 8.77
CA HIS A 21 3.60 1.11 8.38
C HIS A 21 3.18 -0.08 7.52
N ARG A 22 2.13 -0.78 7.95
CA ARG A 22 1.51 -1.88 7.21
C ARG A 22 0.01 -1.64 7.08
N HIS A 23 -0.66 -2.37 6.20
CA HIS A 23 -2.11 -2.23 6.05
C HIS A 23 -2.87 -2.51 7.34
N SER A 24 -2.39 -3.44 8.17
CA SER A 24 -2.99 -3.70 9.49
C SER A 24 -2.97 -2.46 10.37
N ASP A 25 -1.92 -1.65 10.30
CA ASP A 25 -1.83 -0.39 11.05
C ASP A 25 -2.81 0.64 10.53
N CYS A 26 -3.03 0.66 9.21
CA CYS A 26 -4.04 1.53 8.60
C CYS A 26 -5.44 1.18 9.10
N TYR A 27 -5.78 -0.10 9.15
CA TYR A 27 -7.07 -0.55 9.67
C TYR A 27 -7.23 -0.23 11.16
N ALA A 28 -6.16 -0.37 11.94
CA ALA A 28 -6.18 -0.01 13.36
C ALA A 28 -6.48 1.48 13.53
N THR A 29 -5.91 2.34 12.70
CA THR A 29 -6.18 3.77 12.73
C THR A 29 -7.65 4.05 12.42
N LEU A 30 -8.21 3.41 11.39
CA LEU A 30 -9.61 3.58 11.05
C LEU A 30 -10.52 3.15 12.20
N LYS A 31 -10.20 2.04 12.86
CA LYS A 31 -11.01 1.52 13.95
C LYS A 31 -10.89 2.38 15.21
N ASN A 32 -9.68 2.74 15.61
CA ASN A 32 -9.42 3.34 16.92
C ASN A 32 -9.41 4.87 16.93
N VAL A 33 -9.04 5.49 15.83
CA VAL A 33 -8.93 6.96 15.72
C VAL A 33 -10.14 7.54 15.00
N VAL A 34 -10.43 7.01 13.82
CA VAL A 34 -11.54 7.50 12.99
C VAL A 34 -12.87 6.92 13.45
N LYS A 35 -12.86 5.76 14.10
CA LYS A 35 -14.06 5.09 14.63
C LYS A 35 -14.99 4.55 13.53
N VAL A 36 -14.40 3.99 12.48
CA VAL A 36 -15.15 3.34 11.40
C VAL A 36 -15.63 1.98 11.88
N ASN A 37 -16.86 1.64 11.55
CA ASN A 37 -17.44 0.33 11.87
C ASN A 37 -16.82 -0.76 10.97
N ASP A 38 -16.76 -1.99 11.47
CA ASP A 38 -16.16 -3.10 10.73
C ASP A 38 -16.80 -3.31 9.35
N GLU A 39 -18.10 -3.13 9.24
CA GLU A 39 -18.85 -3.27 7.98
C GLU A 39 -18.55 -2.17 6.97
N ASP A 40 -18.01 -1.02 7.43
CA ASP A 40 -17.69 0.14 6.58
C ASP A 40 -16.21 0.22 6.27
N MET A 41 -15.41 -0.76 6.69
CA MET A 41 -13.98 -0.76 6.42
C MET A 41 -13.68 -0.90 4.92
N PRO A 42 -12.63 -0.23 4.42
CA PRO A 42 -12.25 -0.34 3.01
C PRO A 42 -11.97 -1.78 2.60
N GLN A 43 -12.41 -2.12 1.41
CA GLN A 43 -12.18 -3.44 0.85
C GLN A 43 -10.75 -3.57 0.31
N ARG A 44 -10.39 -4.79 -0.08
CA ARG A 44 -9.04 -5.12 -0.54
C ARG A 44 -8.60 -4.27 -1.74
N GLU A 45 -9.50 -3.95 -2.65
CA GLU A 45 -9.21 -3.12 -3.82
C GLU A 45 -8.85 -1.67 -3.45
N ASN A 46 -9.14 -1.25 -2.24
CA ASN A 46 -8.80 0.08 -1.73
C ASN A 46 -7.51 0.08 -0.91
N GLN A 47 -6.78 -1.02 -0.91
CA GLN A 47 -5.44 -1.09 -0.31
C GLN A 47 -4.41 -0.63 -1.33
N GLY A 48 -3.51 0.22 -0.90
CA GLY A 48 -2.46 0.72 -1.75
C GLY A 48 -1.29 1.24 -0.94
N PHE A 49 -0.62 2.24 -1.47
CA PHE A 49 0.58 2.80 -0.86
C PHE A 49 0.65 4.30 -1.08
N LEU A 50 1.35 4.98 -0.17
CA LEU A 50 1.68 6.39 -0.30
C LEU A 50 3.11 6.49 -0.84
N THR A 51 3.31 7.35 -1.84
CA THR A 51 4.64 7.55 -2.42
C THR A 51 5.31 8.81 -1.87
N SER A 52 6.61 8.92 -2.16
CA SER A 52 7.43 10.07 -1.79
C SER A 52 6.96 11.38 -2.42
N LEU A 53 6.16 11.30 -3.48
CA LEU A 53 5.55 12.48 -4.11
C LEU A 53 4.16 12.76 -3.55
N ASN A 54 3.83 12.18 -2.39
CA ASN A 54 2.56 12.36 -1.71
C ASN A 54 1.35 11.91 -2.55
N ARG A 55 1.51 10.81 -3.23
CA ARG A 55 0.52 10.27 -4.15
C ARG A 55 0.09 8.88 -3.68
N TYR A 56 -1.23 8.62 -3.68
CA TYR A 56 -1.75 7.28 -3.44
C TYR A 56 -1.65 6.49 -4.74
N VAL A 57 -1.14 5.26 -4.64
CA VAL A 57 -1.07 4.33 -5.78
C VAL A 57 -1.67 3.00 -5.37
N ASP A 58 -2.27 2.29 -6.32
CA ASP A 58 -2.77 0.95 -6.04
C ASP A 58 -1.61 -0.04 -5.93
N ARG A 59 -1.92 -1.30 -5.64
CA ARG A 59 -0.89 -2.31 -5.42
C ARG A 59 -0.11 -2.68 -6.68
N LYS A 60 -0.73 -2.55 -7.85
CA LYS A 60 -0.04 -2.81 -9.13
C LYS A 60 0.98 -1.73 -9.45
N GLU A 61 0.58 -0.47 -9.35
CA GLU A 61 1.49 0.64 -9.56
C GLU A 61 2.55 0.68 -8.47
N GLY A 62 2.16 0.39 -7.23
CA GLY A 62 3.08 0.27 -6.11
C GLY A 62 4.18 -0.75 -6.37
N TRP A 63 3.83 -1.90 -6.95
CA TRP A 63 4.80 -2.93 -7.32
C TRP A 63 5.85 -2.38 -8.29
N LYS A 64 5.41 -1.70 -9.34
CA LYS A 64 6.31 -1.13 -10.35
C LYS A 64 7.28 -0.13 -9.72
N ILE A 65 6.76 0.76 -8.89
CA ILE A 65 7.57 1.77 -8.21
C ILE A 65 8.59 1.12 -7.27
N ALA A 66 8.15 0.20 -6.44
CA ALA A 66 9.01 -0.49 -5.48
C ALA A 66 10.09 -1.30 -6.18
N LYS A 67 9.74 -2.00 -7.27
CA LYS A 67 10.70 -2.78 -8.04
C LYS A 67 11.78 -1.89 -8.66
N GLU A 68 11.40 -0.77 -9.26
CA GLU A 68 12.32 0.18 -9.86
C GLU A 68 13.30 0.78 -8.84
N ASN A 69 12.88 0.87 -7.58
CA ASN A 69 13.67 1.45 -6.50
C ASN A 69 14.35 0.40 -5.61
N ASN A 70 14.32 -0.88 -5.99
CA ASN A 70 14.91 -1.98 -5.23
C ASN A 70 14.35 -2.04 -3.80
N GLN A 71 13.07 -1.74 -3.63
CA GLN A 71 12.43 -1.74 -2.32
C GLN A 71 11.82 -3.09 -1.93
N ILE A 72 11.70 -4.01 -2.89
CA ILE A 72 11.10 -5.32 -2.62
C ILE A 72 12.16 -6.22 -2.00
N GLN A 73 12.00 -6.53 -0.71
CA GLN A 73 12.95 -7.34 0.05
C GLN A 73 12.59 -8.81 0.07
N TRP A 74 11.30 -9.13 -0.05
CA TRP A 74 10.80 -10.50 0.01
C TRP A 74 9.76 -10.73 -1.08
N GLY A 75 9.74 -11.91 -1.64
CA GLY A 75 8.70 -12.32 -2.57
C GLY A 75 8.83 -11.82 -4.00
N LEU A 76 9.96 -11.24 -4.37
CA LEU A 76 10.18 -10.70 -5.72
C LEU A 76 9.96 -11.78 -6.79
N GLU A 77 10.58 -12.94 -6.64
CA GLU A 77 10.50 -14.02 -7.62
C GLU A 77 9.09 -14.59 -7.74
N ALA A 78 8.43 -14.81 -6.62
CA ALA A 78 7.09 -15.36 -6.59
C ALA A 78 6.10 -14.44 -7.31
N SER A 79 6.24 -13.14 -7.11
CA SER A 79 5.35 -12.15 -7.71
C SER A 79 5.62 -11.94 -9.20
N GLU A 80 6.86 -12.06 -9.63
CA GLU A 80 7.21 -11.91 -11.05
C GLU A 80 6.65 -13.03 -11.93
N ASN A 81 6.44 -14.20 -11.36
CA ASN A 81 5.92 -15.35 -12.10
C ASN A 81 4.40 -15.37 -12.21
N GLY A 82 3.71 -14.42 -11.57
CA GLY A 82 2.27 -14.44 -11.44
C GLY A 82 1.46 -13.59 -12.41
N GLY A 83 2.07 -12.91 -13.36
CA GLY A 83 1.35 -12.10 -14.35
C GLY A 83 0.81 -10.78 -13.84
N ASP A 84 0.12 -10.75 -12.72
CA ASP A 84 -0.44 -9.54 -12.10
C ASP A 84 0.24 -9.25 -10.77
N SER A 85 1.47 -8.75 -10.84
CA SER A 85 2.25 -8.45 -9.65
C SER A 85 1.64 -7.29 -8.88
N GLN A 86 1.35 -7.53 -7.61
CA GLN A 86 0.77 -6.54 -6.71
C GLN A 86 1.62 -6.44 -5.44
N LEU A 87 1.93 -5.21 -5.06
CA LEU A 87 2.71 -4.98 -3.85
C LEU A 87 1.86 -5.23 -2.61
N ILE A 88 2.44 -5.94 -1.65
CA ILE A 88 1.85 -6.10 -0.32
C ILE A 88 2.86 -5.61 0.71
N SER A 89 2.39 -5.26 1.91
CA SER A 89 3.28 -4.72 2.95
C SER A 89 4.43 -5.67 3.27
N GLU A 90 4.19 -6.96 3.24
CA GLU A 90 5.18 -8.00 3.54
C GLU A 90 6.33 -8.04 2.52
N ASN A 91 6.15 -7.46 1.33
CA ASN A 91 7.24 -7.35 0.37
C ASN A 91 8.30 -6.33 0.82
N LEU A 92 7.91 -5.35 1.61
CA LEU A 92 8.74 -4.23 2.01
C LEU A 92 9.37 -4.39 3.39
N TYR A 93 8.65 -5.04 4.31
CA TYR A 93 9.04 -5.08 5.72
C TYR A 93 9.14 -6.48 6.27
#